data_4dcab12a4fb0b41e14b4c38d6a8423df
#
_entry.id   4dcab12a4fb0b41e14b4c38d6a8423df
#
_cell.length_a   1.000
_cell.length_b   1.000
_cell.length_c   1.000
_cell.angle_alpha   90.00
_cell.angle_beta   90.00
_cell.angle_gamma   90.00
#
_symmetry.space_group_name_H-M   'P 1'
#
loop_
_entity.id
_entity.type
_entity.pdbx_description
1 polymer ?
#
loop_
_entity_poly.entity_id
_entity_poly.type
_entity_poly.pdbx_seq_one_letter_code
_entity_poly.pdbx_strand_id
1 'polypeptide(L)'
;MTREADRKISTAILEKAIKENPIKERTYDIYADDKQFEIVVKPYLSAQRYSQLVHDVVLGCVSSDGYAPSLRGFSTVLQVLAYCTNIPTDDISVVHEFICCYPETIDAILCDVENVFPTLRQDIEAGINFEIQKLVHESPFASVADKLCDILDAVAANLDGVTAEEVLKLTSAAERLGSKSESEIAKAVLDYQRTEKTKKQKGKK
;
A
#
# COMPACT_ATOMS: atom_id res chain seq x y z
N MET A 1 27.61 36.06 -28.58
CA MET A 1 26.55 35.34 -27.89
C MET A 1 26.99 35.11 -26.45
N THR A 2 26.61 36.01 -25.57
CA THR A 2 26.92 35.97 -24.12
C THR A 2 25.97 34.92 -23.51
N ARG A 3 26.53 33.82 -23.00
CA ARG A 3 25.81 32.86 -22.14
C ARG A 3 25.27 33.65 -20.96
N GLU A 4 23.96 33.77 -20.82
CA GLU A 4 23.34 34.20 -19.58
C GLU A 4 23.82 33.25 -18.49
N ALA A 5 24.63 33.78 -17.60
CA ALA A 5 25.20 33.07 -16.49
C ALA A 5 24.05 32.49 -15.61
N ASP A 6 24.23 31.25 -15.15
CA ASP A 6 23.42 30.57 -14.15
C ASP A 6 22.98 31.51 -13.02
N ARG A 7 21.82 32.14 -13.17
CA ARG A 7 21.21 32.91 -12.08
C ARG A 7 20.67 31.87 -11.08
N LYS A 8 21.38 31.66 -9.99
CA LYS A 8 20.90 30.85 -8.89
C LYS A 8 19.53 31.34 -8.47
N ILE A 9 18.53 30.49 -8.55
CA ILE A 9 17.16 30.76 -8.08
C ILE A 9 17.26 30.95 -6.56
N SER A 10 16.89 32.13 -6.07
CA SER A 10 16.81 32.40 -4.63
C SER A 10 15.37 32.12 -4.12
N THR A 11 15.25 31.90 -2.80
CA THR A 11 13.95 31.76 -2.13
C THR A 11 13.01 32.93 -2.42
N ALA A 12 13.54 34.16 -2.46
CA ALA A 12 12.78 35.36 -2.79
C ALA A 12 12.20 35.34 -4.23
N ILE A 13 12.93 34.76 -5.19
CA ILE A 13 12.44 34.61 -6.57
C ILE A 13 11.31 33.57 -6.59
N LEU A 14 11.44 32.45 -5.85
CA LEU A 14 10.39 31.45 -5.74
C LEU A 14 9.13 32.03 -5.07
N GLU A 15 9.27 32.74 -3.97
CA GLU A 15 8.14 33.40 -3.30
C GLU A 15 7.40 34.38 -4.21
N LYS A 16 8.16 35.15 -5.04
CA LYS A 16 7.59 36.05 -6.01
C LYS A 16 6.81 35.28 -7.10
N ALA A 17 7.41 34.23 -7.63
CA ALA A 17 6.77 33.40 -8.66
C ALA A 17 5.47 32.75 -8.15
N ILE A 18 5.45 32.30 -6.89
CA ILE A 18 4.25 31.74 -6.23
C ILE A 18 3.16 32.80 -6.10
N LYS A 19 3.52 34.02 -5.68
CA LYS A 19 2.56 35.14 -5.58
C LYS A 19 1.99 35.58 -6.92
N GLU A 20 2.79 35.53 -7.98
CA GLU A 20 2.35 35.87 -9.34
C GLU A 20 1.49 34.78 -9.99
N ASN A 21 1.67 33.53 -9.57
CA ASN A 21 0.94 32.38 -10.10
C ASN A 21 0.30 31.55 -8.97
N PRO A 22 -0.68 32.09 -8.23
CA PRO A 22 -1.33 31.36 -7.15
C PRO A 22 -2.17 30.21 -7.72
N ILE A 23 -2.11 29.07 -7.04
CA ILE A 23 -3.02 27.96 -7.30
C ILE A 23 -4.41 28.44 -6.89
N LYS A 24 -5.35 28.44 -7.86
CA LYS A 24 -6.70 28.96 -7.65
C LYS A 24 -7.61 27.88 -7.11
N GLU A 25 -8.51 28.28 -6.21
CA GLU A 25 -9.68 27.47 -5.84
C GLU A 25 -10.61 27.34 -7.06
N ARG A 26 -11.32 26.22 -7.15
CA ARG A 26 -12.34 25.98 -8.16
C ARG A 26 -13.66 25.65 -7.48
N THR A 27 -14.76 25.97 -8.15
CA THR A 27 -16.10 25.67 -7.66
C THR A 27 -16.85 24.82 -8.65
N TYR A 28 -17.62 23.87 -8.13
CA TYR A 28 -18.52 23.02 -8.88
C TYR A 28 -19.91 23.13 -8.29
N ASP A 29 -20.91 23.31 -9.15
CA ASP A 29 -22.29 23.43 -8.73
C ASP A 29 -22.97 22.07 -8.67
N ILE A 30 -23.69 21.82 -7.59
CA ILE A 30 -24.63 20.70 -7.48
C ILE A 30 -26.02 21.24 -7.15
N TYR A 31 -27.02 20.50 -7.54
CA TYR A 31 -28.45 20.91 -7.33
C TYR A 31 -29.14 19.85 -6.49
N ALA A 32 -29.77 20.27 -5.39
CA ALA A 32 -30.63 19.45 -4.56
C ALA A 32 -31.79 20.28 -4.02
N ASP A 33 -33.01 19.75 -4.01
CA ASP A 33 -34.25 20.44 -3.57
C ASP A 33 -34.43 21.80 -4.22
N ASP A 34 -34.21 21.88 -5.54
CA ASP A 34 -34.29 23.13 -6.35
C ASP A 34 -33.33 24.24 -5.88
N LYS A 35 -32.32 23.89 -5.08
CA LYS A 35 -31.27 24.81 -4.62
C LYS A 35 -29.93 24.43 -5.22
N GLN A 36 -29.15 25.47 -5.52
CA GLN A 36 -27.76 25.35 -5.94
C GLN A 36 -26.86 25.35 -4.72
N PHE A 37 -25.92 24.41 -4.69
CA PHE A 37 -24.86 24.31 -3.69
C PHE A 37 -23.52 24.30 -4.40
N GLU A 38 -22.54 24.95 -3.79
CA GLU A 38 -21.20 25.06 -4.34
C GLU A 38 -20.24 24.09 -3.62
N ILE A 39 -19.57 23.23 -4.38
CA ILE A 39 -18.42 22.47 -3.93
C ILE A 39 -17.19 23.33 -4.19
N VAL A 40 -16.53 23.77 -3.11
CA VAL A 40 -15.29 24.54 -3.21
C VAL A 40 -14.11 23.57 -3.14
N VAL A 41 -13.30 23.54 -4.20
CA VAL A 41 -12.10 22.71 -4.29
C VAL A 41 -10.87 23.58 -4.04
N LYS A 42 -10.08 23.19 -3.02
CA LYS A 42 -8.79 23.77 -2.67
C LYS A 42 -7.69 22.76 -2.97
N PRO A 43 -7.24 22.69 -4.23
CA PRO A 43 -6.35 21.58 -4.64
C PRO A 43 -4.96 21.65 -4.02
N TYR A 44 -4.57 22.81 -3.42
CA TYR A 44 -3.28 22.97 -2.78
C TYR A 44 -3.31 22.50 -1.32
N LEU A 45 -2.40 21.60 -0.99
CA LEU A 45 -2.14 21.15 0.37
C LEU A 45 -0.71 21.47 0.79
N SER A 46 -0.49 21.76 2.07
CA SER A 46 0.89 21.79 2.60
C SER A 46 1.50 20.39 2.50
N ALA A 47 2.83 20.29 2.48
CA ALA A 47 3.53 19.01 2.41
C ALA A 47 3.07 18.02 3.50
N GLN A 48 2.81 18.52 4.72
CA GLN A 48 2.32 17.69 5.82
C GLN A 48 0.92 17.16 5.55
N ARG A 49 -0.01 18.01 5.08
CA ARG A 49 -1.39 17.58 4.75
C ARG A 49 -1.43 16.64 3.56
N TYR A 50 -0.57 16.87 2.56
CA TYR A 50 -0.41 15.95 1.43
C TYR A 50 0.08 14.57 1.89
N SER A 51 1.12 14.53 2.72
CA SER A 51 1.62 13.28 3.29
C SER A 51 0.55 12.54 4.10
N GLN A 52 -0.28 13.28 4.87
CA GLN A 52 -1.38 12.70 5.62
C GLN A 52 -2.47 12.15 4.69
N LEU A 53 -2.83 12.87 3.62
CA LEU A 53 -3.77 12.38 2.61
C LEU A 53 -3.31 11.03 2.02
N VAL A 54 -2.05 10.94 1.58
CA VAL A 54 -1.48 9.70 1.04
C VAL A 54 -1.54 8.58 2.09
N HIS A 55 -1.14 8.87 3.33
CA HIS A 55 -1.18 7.92 4.43
C HIS A 55 -2.59 7.39 4.70
N ASP A 56 -3.59 8.27 4.76
CA ASP A 56 -4.97 7.89 5.04
C ASP A 56 -5.60 7.08 3.90
N VAL A 57 -5.21 7.36 2.64
CA VAL A 57 -5.58 6.50 1.49
C VAL A 57 -5.00 5.10 1.66
N VAL A 58 -3.73 5.00 2.03
CA VAL A 58 -3.04 3.72 2.23
C VAL A 58 -3.70 2.92 3.35
N LEU A 59 -3.97 3.55 4.50
CA LEU A 59 -4.68 2.91 5.63
C LEU A 59 -6.10 2.47 5.27
N GLY A 60 -6.77 3.19 4.37
CA GLY A 60 -8.09 2.79 3.85
C GLY A 60 -8.07 1.55 2.95
N CYS A 61 -6.90 1.15 2.46
CA CYS A 61 -6.72 0.01 1.56
C CYS A 61 -6.00 -1.18 2.20
N VAL A 62 -5.18 -0.93 3.22
CA VAL A 62 -4.32 -1.94 3.86
C VAL A 62 -4.70 -2.05 5.32
N SER A 63 -5.02 -3.26 5.76
CA SER A 63 -5.36 -3.58 7.16
C SER A 63 -4.53 -4.76 7.64
N SER A 64 -4.70 -5.15 8.90
CA SER A 64 -4.12 -6.39 9.45
C SER A 64 -4.51 -7.64 8.67
N ASP A 65 -5.67 -7.62 8.01
CA ASP A 65 -6.19 -8.73 7.22
C ASP A 65 -5.62 -8.78 5.79
N GLY A 66 -4.85 -7.75 5.41
CA GLY A 66 -4.18 -7.63 4.13
C GLY A 66 -4.58 -6.42 3.30
N TYR A 67 -4.28 -6.47 2.01
CA TYR A 67 -4.57 -5.43 1.05
C TYR A 67 -5.87 -5.69 0.30
N ALA A 68 -6.74 -4.67 0.26
CA ALA A 68 -8.02 -4.69 -0.48
C ALA A 68 -7.95 -3.76 -1.72
N PRO A 69 -7.53 -4.28 -2.90
CA PRO A 69 -7.34 -3.47 -4.12
C PRO A 69 -8.61 -2.74 -4.56
N SER A 70 -9.79 -3.34 -4.32
CA SER A 70 -11.09 -2.76 -4.67
C SER A 70 -11.42 -1.47 -3.92
N LEU A 71 -10.82 -1.26 -2.75
CA LEU A 71 -11.04 -0.06 -1.94
C LEU A 71 -10.14 1.11 -2.36
N ARG A 72 -9.08 0.88 -3.16
CA ARG A 72 -8.10 1.91 -3.53
C ARG A 72 -8.75 3.14 -4.19
N GLY A 73 -9.58 2.90 -5.20
CA GLY A 73 -10.28 3.98 -5.90
C GLY A 73 -11.17 4.80 -4.96
N PHE A 74 -12.01 4.11 -4.21
CA PHE A 74 -12.92 4.75 -3.26
C PHE A 74 -12.17 5.50 -2.15
N SER A 75 -11.15 4.89 -1.54
CA SER A 75 -10.34 5.54 -0.50
C SER A 75 -9.64 6.80 -1.04
N THR A 76 -9.10 6.75 -2.27
CA THR A 76 -8.47 7.92 -2.90
C THR A 76 -9.48 9.05 -3.06
N VAL A 77 -10.66 8.78 -3.62
CA VAL A 77 -11.72 9.79 -3.78
C VAL A 77 -12.15 10.35 -2.42
N LEU A 78 -12.45 9.49 -1.45
CA LEU A 78 -12.88 9.87 -0.12
C LEU A 78 -11.88 10.84 0.54
N GLN A 79 -10.59 10.51 0.50
CA GLN A 79 -9.56 11.37 1.11
C GLN A 79 -9.35 12.66 0.32
N VAL A 80 -9.41 12.64 -1.00
CA VAL A 80 -9.37 13.88 -1.80
C VAL A 80 -10.55 14.79 -1.44
N LEU A 81 -11.75 14.26 -1.31
CA LEU A 81 -12.91 15.06 -0.89
C LEU A 81 -12.71 15.63 0.52
N ALA A 82 -12.24 14.82 1.48
CA ALA A 82 -12.01 15.25 2.86
C ALA A 82 -10.93 16.33 3.00
N TYR A 83 -9.84 16.24 2.22
CA TYR A 83 -8.70 17.14 2.36
C TYR A 83 -8.77 18.38 1.47
N CYS A 84 -9.42 18.27 0.31
CA CYS A 84 -9.38 19.28 -0.74
C CYS A 84 -10.73 19.97 -0.99
N THR A 85 -11.83 19.54 -0.35
CA THR A 85 -13.14 20.13 -0.57
C THR A 85 -13.86 20.53 0.70
N ASN A 86 -15.02 21.17 0.58
CA ASN A 86 -15.95 21.46 1.66
C ASN A 86 -17.04 20.40 1.82
N ILE A 87 -16.91 19.24 1.16
CA ILE A 87 -17.87 18.13 1.31
C ILE A 87 -17.66 17.46 2.67
N PRO A 88 -18.71 17.30 3.49
CA PRO A 88 -18.62 16.54 4.72
C PRO A 88 -18.39 15.05 4.41
N THR A 89 -17.44 14.43 5.08
CA THR A 89 -17.04 13.01 4.85
C THR A 89 -17.27 12.11 6.06
N ASP A 90 -18.06 12.59 7.02
CA ASP A 90 -18.32 11.87 8.28
C ASP A 90 -19.20 10.63 8.10
N ASP A 91 -20.12 10.67 7.10
CA ASP A 91 -20.96 9.53 6.75
C ASP A 91 -20.51 8.92 5.42
N ILE A 92 -19.78 7.82 5.53
CA ILE A 92 -19.17 7.12 4.38
C ILE A 92 -20.25 6.61 3.40
N SER A 93 -21.42 6.20 3.90
CA SER A 93 -22.51 5.70 3.04
C SER A 93 -23.07 6.80 2.16
N VAL A 94 -23.33 7.96 2.74
CA VAL A 94 -23.81 9.16 2.01
C VAL A 94 -22.76 9.63 1.01
N VAL A 95 -21.48 9.65 1.40
CA VAL A 95 -20.39 10.03 0.48
C VAL A 95 -20.26 9.04 -0.67
N HIS A 96 -20.41 7.74 -0.41
CA HIS A 96 -20.39 6.73 -1.47
C HIS A 96 -21.55 6.94 -2.48
N GLU A 97 -22.77 7.16 -1.99
CA GLU A 97 -23.93 7.47 -2.86
C GLU A 97 -23.68 8.75 -3.66
N PHE A 98 -23.13 9.80 -3.03
CA PHE A 98 -22.78 11.04 -3.69
C PHE A 98 -21.79 10.82 -4.84
N ILE A 99 -20.72 10.05 -4.62
CA ILE A 99 -19.72 9.69 -5.63
C ILE A 99 -20.40 8.98 -6.83
N CYS A 100 -21.35 8.08 -6.56
CA CYS A 100 -22.07 7.36 -7.60
C CYS A 100 -23.04 8.27 -8.38
N CYS A 101 -23.64 9.28 -7.74
CA CYS A 101 -24.59 10.19 -8.36
C CYS A 101 -23.92 11.30 -9.20
N TYR A 102 -22.67 11.69 -8.86
CA TYR A 102 -21.97 12.81 -9.49
C TYR A 102 -20.59 12.42 -10.04
N PRO A 103 -20.45 11.35 -10.84
CA PRO A 103 -19.16 10.84 -11.28
C PRO A 103 -18.34 11.86 -12.06
N GLU A 104 -18.96 12.65 -12.93
CA GLU A 104 -18.27 13.68 -13.74
C GLU A 104 -17.68 14.79 -12.85
N THR A 105 -18.41 15.22 -11.82
CA THR A 105 -17.93 16.20 -10.85
C THR A 105 -16.76 15.65 -10.03
N ILE A 106 -16.86 14.39 -9.61
CA ILE A 106 -15.79 13.72 -8.87
C ILE A 106 -14.51 13.59 -9.72
N ASP A 107 -14.65 13.18 -10.98
CA ASP A 107 -13.52 13.09 -11.90
C ASP A 107 -12.86 14.46 -12.13
N ALA A 108 -13.63 15.51 -12.26
CA ALA A 108 -13.12 16.87 -12.41
C ALA A 108 -12.35 17.33 -11.14
N ILE A 109 -12.88 17.04 -9.95
CA ILE A 109 -12.19 17.33 -8.67
C ILE A 109 -10.87 16.57 -8.58
N LEU A 110 -10.87 15.27 -8.90
CA LEU A 110 -9.64 14.45 -8.91
C LEU A 110 -8.60 15.02 -9.89
N CYS A 111 -9.02 15.38 -11.11
CA CYS A 111 -8.15 15.99 -12.09
C CYS A 111 -7.52 17.31 -11.58
N ASP A 112 -8.29 18.14 -10.88
CA ASP A 112 -7.78 19.40 -10.32
C ASP A 112 -6.69 19.15 -9.27
N VAL A 113 -6.88 18.14 -8.40
CA VAL A 113 -5.89 17.79 -7.38
C VAL A 113 -4.66 17.14 -8.02
N GLU A 114 -4.83 16.24 -8.98
CA GLU A 114 -3.74 15.58 -9.71
C GLU A 114 -2.91 16.56 -10.55
N ASN A 115 -3.52 17.62 -11.08
CA ASN A 115 -2.78 18.69 -11.77
C ASN A 115 -1.83 19.45 -10.84
N VAL A 116 -2.15 19.54 -9.54
CA VAL A 116 -1.27 20.16 -8.53
C VAL A 116 -0.27 19.14 -7.97
N PHE A 117 -0.69 17.89 -7.83
CA PHE A 117 0.12 16.78 -7.30
C PHE A 117 0.23 15.65 -8.34
N PRO A 118 1.04 15.81 -9.38
CA PRO A 118 1.11 14.83 -10.49
C PRO A 118 1.65 13.47 -10.06
N THR A 119 2.31 13.38 -8.90
CA THR A 119 2.85 12.14 -8.34
C THR A 119 1.86 11.43 -7.40
N LEU A 120 0.66 12.00 -7.13
CA LEU A 120 -0.26 11.50 -6.11
C LEU A 120 -0.53 9.99 -6.25
N ARG A 121 -0.80 9.51 -7.46
CA ARG A 121 -1.06 8.07 -7.70
C ARG A 121 0.16 7.21 -7.42
N GLN A 122 1.35 7.69 -7.77
CA GLN A 122 2.61 6.97 -7.55
C GLN A 122 2.95 6.93 -6.06
N ASP A 123 2.73 8.03 -5.34
CA ASP A 123 2.98 8.11 -3.91
C ASP A 123 2.04 7.19 -3.11
N ILE A 124 0.76 7.12 -3.51
CA ILE A 124 -0.20 6.15 -2.94
C ILE A 124 0.27 4.71 -3.21
N GLU A 125 0.67 4.40 -4.43
CA GLU A 125 1.14 3.07 -4.80
C GLU A 125 2.40 2.67 -4.03
N ALA A 126 3.36 3.57 -3.90
CA ALA A 126 4.56 3.36 -3.11
C ALA A 126 4.23 3.12 -1.62
N GLY A 127 3.28 3.88 -1.06
CA GLY A 127 2.80 3.69 0.31
C GLY A 127 2.12 2.34 0.53
N ILE A 128 1.25 1.91 -0.39
CA ILE A 128 0.61 0.59 -0.34
C ILE A 128 1.66 -0.52 -0.38
N ASN A 129 2.61 -0.43 -1.32
CA ASN A 129 3.68 -1.44 -1.44
C ASN A 129 4.55 -1.50 -0.18
N PHE A 130 4.84 -0.36 0.44
CA PHE A 130 5.58 -0.31 1.70
C PHE A 130 4.82 -1.01 2.83
N GLU A 131 3.52 -0.74 3.02
CA GLU A 131 2.73 -1.38 4.07
C GLU A 131 2.53 -2.88 3.80
N ILE A 132 2.37 -3.30 2.55
CA ILE A 132 2.32 -4.72 2.20
C ILE A 132 3.63 -5.41 2.55
N GLN A 133 4.78 -4.82 2.20
CA GLN A 133 6.09 -5.37 2.55
C GLN A 133 6.26 -5.48 4.08
N LYS A 134 5.84 -4.45 4.81
CA LYS A 134 5.86 -4.46 6.28
C LYS A 134 5.01 -5.61 6.84
N LEU A 135 3.77 -5.80 6.37
CA LEU A 135 2.91 -6.92 6.76
C LEU A 135 3.55 -8.28 6.46
N VAL A 136 4.20 -8.41 5.31
CA VAL A 136 4.93 -9.64 4.95
C VAL A 136 6.11 -9.88 5.90
N HIS A 137 6.89 -8.85 6.22
CA HIS A 137 8.04 -8.98 7.14
C HIS A 137 7.64 -9.17 8.61
N GLU A 138 6.54 -8.57 9.04
CA GLU A 138 6.00 -8.74 10.39
C GLU A 138 5.21 -10.06 10.55
N SER A 139 4.93 -10.74 9.44
CA SER A 139 4.24 -12.04 9.47
C SER A 139 5.12 -13.10 10.15
N PRO A 140 4.56 -13.92 11.05
CA PRO A 140 5.25 -15.08 11.63
C PRO A 140 5.84 -16.02 10.56
N PHE A 141 5.25 -16.04 9.36
CA PHE A 141 5.71 -16.84 8.22
C PHE A 141 7.01 -16.33 7.59
N ALA A 142 7.27 -15.01 7.57
CA ALA A 142 8.56 -14.50 7.08
C ALA A 142 9.73 -15.02 7.93
N SER A 143 9.58 -15.00 9.25
CA SER A 143 10.56 -15.56 10.19
C SER A 143 10.76 -17.08 10.03
N VAL A 144 9.74 -17.81 9.60
CA VAL A 144 9.84 -19.25 9.32
C VAL A 144 10.48 -19.50 7.95
N ALA A 145 10.18 -18.69 6.94
CA ALA A 145 10.79 -18.76 5.62
C ALA A 145 12.30 -18.43 5.68
N ASP A 146 12.68 -17.36 6.41
CA ASP A 146 14.08 -17.00 6.61
C ASP A 146 14.85 -18.13 7.34
N LYS A 147 14.26 -18.70 8.40
CA LYS A 147 14.88 -19.84 9.10
C LYS A 147 14.95 -21.10 8.25
N LEU A 148 13.99 -21.32 7.34
CA LEU A 148 14.03 -22.42 6.37
C LEU A 148 15.13 -22.18 5.33
N CYS A 149 15.32 -20.96 4.84
CA CYS A 149 16.43 -20.61 3.97
C CYS A 149 17.78 -20.80 4.69
N ASP A 150 17.93 -20.33 5.93
CA ASP A 150 19.13 -20.54 6.75
C ASP A 150 19.43 -22.03 6.96
N ILE A 151 18.40 -22.84 7.20
CA ILE A 151 18.54 -24.31 7.34
C ILE A 151 18.92 -24.93 6.01
N LEU A 152 18.33 -24.51 4.89
CA LEU A 152 18.67 -25.02 3.56
C LEU A 152 20.09 -24.64 3.16
N ASP A 153 20.53 -23.42 3.46
CA ASP A 153 21.91 -22.98 3.23
C ASP A 153 22.91 -23.73 4.11
N ALA A 154 22.58 -23.97 5.39
CA ALA A 154 23.38 -24.75 6.29
C ALA A 154 23.45 -26.24 5.89
N VAL A 155 22.36 -26.77 5.35
CA VAL A 155 22.28 -28.12 4.79
C VAL A 155 23.08 -28.16 3.48
N ALA A 156 22.95 -27.19 2.58
CA ALA A 156 23.73 -27.10 1.35
C ALA A 156 25.25 -26.99 1.62
N ALA A 157 25.64 -26.21 2.64
CA ALA A 157 27.04 -26.04 3.03
C ALA A 157 27.68 -27.30 3.69
N ASN A 158 26.87 -28.22 4.21
CA ASN A 158 27.33 -29.43 4.92
C ASN A 158 27.15 -30.73 4.12
N LEU A 159 26.64 -30.65 2.88
CA LEU A 159 26.28 -31.82 2.10
C LEU A 159 27.25 -32.03 0.90
N ASP A 160 28.41 -32.59 1.14
CA ASP A 160 29.08 -33.43 0.16
C ASP A 160 28.24 -34.73 0.01
N GLY A 161 27.30 -34.77 -0.95
CA GLY A 161 26.62 -36.02 -1.28
C GLY A 161 25.08 -36.00 -1.43
N VAL A 162 24.41 -34.84 -1.30
CA VAL A 162 22.95 -34.76 -1.55
C VAL A 162 22.65 -34.73 -3.05
N THR A 163 21.79 -35.63 -3.45
CA THR A 163 21.34 -35.71 -4.87
C THR A 163 20.35 -34.59 -5.20
N ALA A 164 20.35 -34.12 -6.45
CA ALA A 164 19.40 -33.13 -6.95
C ALA A 164 17.93 -33.53 -6.69
N GLU A 165 17.65 -34.81 -6.54
CA GLU A 165 16.32 -35.35 -6.25
C GLU A 165 15.87 -35.10 -4.79
N GLU A 166 16.81 -35.08 -3.84
CA GLU A 166 16.52 -34.76 -2.45
C GLU A 166 16.34 -33.25 -2.23
N VAL A 167 17.06 -32.41 -2.96
CA VAL A 167 16.84 -30.96 -2.98
C VAL A 167 15.46 -30.64 -3.56
N LEU A 168 15.06 -31.27 -4.65
CA LEU A 168 13.71 -31.12 -5.25
C LEU A 168 12.59 -31.56 -4.30
N LYS A 169 12.80 -32.61 -3.50
CA LYS A 169 11.82 -33.05 -2.49
C LYS A 169 11.71 -32.06 -1.33
N LEU A 170 12.82 -31.45 -0.89
CA LEU A 170 12.82 -30.43 0.14
C LEU A 170 12.14 -29.12 -0.35
N THR A 171 12.41 -28.69 -1.58
CA THR A 171 11.80 -27.51 -2.18
C THR A 171 10.29 -27.70 -2.35
N SER A 172 9.86 -28.87 -2.82
CA SER A 172 8.42 -29.19 -2.95
C SER A 172 7.71 -29.34 -1.60
N ALA A 173 8.43 -29.73 -0.55
CA ALA A 173 7.91 -29.76 0.82
C ALA A 173 7.77 -28.35 1.40
N ALA A 174 8.74 -27.45 1.13
CA ALA A 174 8.69 -26.05 1.54
C ALA A 174 7.55 -25.29 0.84
N GLU A 175 7.34 -25.51 -0.47
CA GLU A 175 6.20 -24.94 -1.22
C GLU A 175 4.85 -25.43 -0.67
N ARG A 176 4.77 -26.71 -0.29
CA ARG A 176 3.54 -27.26 0.34
C ARG A 176 3.30 -26.72 1.75
N LEU A 177 4.34 -26.37 2.49
CA LEU A 177 4.22 -25.73 3.81
C LEU A 177 3.77 -24.28 3.70
N GLY A 178 4.24 -23.54 2.70
CA GLY A 178 3.82 -22.16 2.45
C GLY A 178 2.34 -22.00 2.05
N SER A 179 1.65 -23.10 1.67
CA SER A 179 0.22 -23.11 1.32
C SER A 179 -0.69 -23.61 2.43
N LYS A 180 -0.16 -23.98 3.61
CA LYS A 180 -0.94 -24.58 4.71
C LYS A 180 -1.14 -23.63 5.88
N SER A 181 -2.28 -23.78 6.58
CA SER A 181 -2.56 -23.05 7.81
C SER A 181 -1.58 -23.43 8.95
N GLU A 182 -1.37 -22.53 9.91
CA GLU A 182 -0.48 -22.74 11.08
C GLU A 182 -0.78 -24.07 11.84
N SER A 183 -2.06 -24.42 11.95
CA SER A 183 -2.50 -25.65 12.61
C SER A 183 -2.09 -26.92 11.85
N GLU A 184 -2.06 -26.87 10.51
CA GLU A 184 -1.64 -27.99 9.67
C GLU A 184 -0.11 -28.16 9.68
N ILE A 185 0.62 -27.03 9.75
CA ILE A 185 2.10 -27.05 9.89
C ILE A 185 2.49 -27.61 11.25
N ALA A 186 1.87 -27.13 12.34
CA ALA A 186 2.11 -27.65 13.68
C ALA A 186 1.82 -29.15 13.79
N LYS A 187 0.74 -29.62 13.16
CA LYS A 187 0.37 -31.04 13.12
C LYS A 187 1.39 -31.86 12.34
N ALA A 188 1.84 -31.39 11.18
CA ALA A 188 2.85 -32.06 10.36
C ALA A 188 4.20 -32.18 11.09
N VAL A 189 4.63 -31.14 11.83
CA VAL A 189 5.84 -31.15 12.64
C VAL A 189 5.74 -32.14 13.80
N LEU A 190 4.60 -32.20 14.48
CA LEU A 190 4.37 -33.17 15.56
C LEU A 190 4.38 -34.61 15.07
N ASP A 191 3.78 -34.88 13.91
CA ASP A 191 3.75 -36.20 13.30
C ASP A 191 5.14 -36.65 12.83
N TYR A 192 5.96 -35.71 12.29
CA TYR A 192 7.35 -35.98 11.94
C TYR A 192 8.19 -36.33 13.19
N GLN A 193 8.08 -35.56 14.27
CA GLN A 193 8.78 -35.84 15.53
C GLN A 193 8.38 -37.18 16.14
N ARG A 194 7.12 -37.62 16.01
CA ARG A 194 6.64 -38.92 16.46
C ARG A 194 7.22 -40.06 15.65
N THR A 195 7.31 -39.91 14.33
CA THR A 195 7.89 -40.94 13.44
C THR A 195 9.41 -41.09 13.64
N GLU A 196 10.12 -39.99 13.87
CA GLU A 196 11.56 -40.04 14.20
C GLU A 196 11.86 -40.75 15.53
N LYS A 197 11.06 -40.46 16.57
CA LYS A 197 11.19 -41.14 17.88
C LYS A 197 10.96 -42.64 17.78
N THR A 198 9.99 -43.06 16.95
CA THR A 198 9.67 -44.48 16.72
C THR A 198 10.76 -45.21 15.93
N LYS A 199 11.42 -44.53 14.96
CA LYS A 199 12.58 -45.10 14.23
C LYS A 199 13.79 -45.25 15.11
N LYS A 200 14.09 -44.28 15.97
CA LYS A 200 15.24 -44.37 16.92
C LYS A 200 15.05 -45.47 17.98
N GLN A 201 13.81 -45.80 18.33
CA GLN A 201 13.56 -46.92 19.26
C GLN A 201 13.62 -48.30 18.60
N LYS A 202 13.33 -48.42 17.30
CA LYS A 202 13.43 -49.68 16.54
C LYS A 202 14.88 -50.00 16.11
N GLY A 203 15.77 -49.03 16.03
CA GLY A 203 17.17 -49.26 15.68
C GLY A 203 18.08 -49.60 16.88
N LYS A 204 17.53 -49.72 18.09
CA LYS A 204 18.24 -50.10 19.32
C LYS A 204 17.90 -51.51 19.84
N LYS A 205 17.25 -52.30 19.05
CA LYS A 205 17.05 -53.72 19.24
C LYS A 205 17.82 -54.47 18.16
#